data_0a04ab03f2f0ce65796e27a9e0b049e3
#
_entry.id   0a04ab03f2f0ce65796e27a9e0b049e3
#
_cell.length_a   1.000
_cell.length_b   1.000
_cell.length_c   1.000
_cell.angle_alpha   90.00
_cell.angle_beta   90.00
_cell.angle_gamma   90.00
#
_symmetry.space_group_name_H-M   'P 1'
#
loop_
_entity.id
_entity.type
_entity.pdbx_description
1 polymer ?
#
loop_
_entity_poly.entity_id
_entity_poly.type
_entity_poly.pdbx_seq_one_letter_code
_entity_poly.pdbx_strand_id
1 'polypeptide(L)'
;MRAIPQAAIDLVKEAEGLRLTAYPDPATGGAPWTIGYGHTGPDVRPGLRIDKAQAERLLQADLATAAAVVDRAVTVELSDNQRGALVAFVMNIGAGRKAKGKDAGKDGFVTLKSGQPSTLLRKLNLGDAAGAAAEFSKWTRGAGKVMPGLVKRRAAEAALFLSDEVHPVSRVAELAPAMKPMAKSVSAVSGGSALGLAGVAVMLDQARDVSAALKELLEELPSGALGWMVATLLGLAVAVMLYRRWEDQRESA
;
A
#
# COMPACT_ATOMS: atom_id res chain seq x y z
N MET A 1 -14.12 -15.09 -12.94
CA MET A 1 -13.10 -14.74 -11.94
C MET A 1 -13.17 -13.24 -11.75
N ARG A 2 -13.24 -12.72 -10.51
CA ARG A 2 -13.26 -11.28 -10.22
C ARG A 2 -11.96 -10.63 -10.71
N ALA A 3 -12.05 -9.49 -11.41
CA ALA A 3 -10.88 -8.79 -11.95
C ALA A 3 -9.94 -8.34 -10.82
N ILE A 4 -8.65 -8.25 -11.14
CA ILE A 4 -7.66 -7.66 -10.23
C ILE A 4 -7.56 -6.18 -10.55
N PRO A 5 -7.69 -5.27 -9.57
CA PRO A 5 -7.65 -3.83 -9.82
C PRO A 5 -6.30 -3.40 -10.39
N GLN A 6 -6.32 -2.42 -11.30
CA GLN A 6 -5.11 -1.94 -11.97
C GLN A 6 -4.05 -1.44 -10.97
N ALA A 7 -4.47 -0.78 -9.89
CA ALA A 7 -3.56 -0.33 -8.83
C ALA A 7 -2.73 -1.46 -8.20
N ALA A 8 -3.31 -2.66 -8.03
CA ALA A 8 -2.57 -3.82 -7.54
C ALA A 8 -1.58 -4.36 -8.58
N ILE A 9 -1.96 -4.36 -9.87
CA ILE A 9 -1.08 -4.76 -10.97
C ILE A 9 0.13 -3.81 -11.05
N ASP A 10 -0.11 -2.51 -10.98
CA ASP A 10 0.94 -1.48 -11.05
C ASP A 10 1.88 -1.57 -9.85
N LEU A 11 1.36 -1.81 -8.65
CA LEU A 11 2.16 -2.04 -7.45
C LEU A 11 3.11 -3.24 -7.63
N VAL A 12 2.62 -4.34 -8.18
CA VAL A 12 3.46 -5.52 -8.45
C VAL A 12 4.52 -5.20 -9.50
N LYS A 13 4.15 -4.55 -10.61
CA LYS A 13 5.09 -4.17 -11.69
C LYS A 13 6.19 -3.24 -11.17
N GLU A 14 5.85 -2.26 -10.34
CA GLU A 14 6.82 -1.36 -9.71
C GLU A 14 7.79 -2.11 -8.78
N ALA A 15 7.26 -3.03 -7.99
CA ALA A 15 8.05 -3.76 -7.01
C ALA A 15 9.00 -4.80 -7.64
N GLU A 16 8.57 -5.50 -8.70
CA GLU A 16 9.34 -6.59 -9.33
C GLU A 16 10.26 -6.07 -10.46
N GLY A 17 9.86 -5.02 -11.18
CA GLY A 17 10.53 -4.55 -12.40
C GLY A 17 10.37 -5.55 -13.56
N LEU A 18 10.76 -5.12 -14.76
CA LEU A 18 10.65 -5.95 -15.97
C LEU A 18 12.02 -6.48 -16.43
N ARG A 19 12.12 -7.80 -16.55
CA ARG A 19 13.28 -8.49 -17.12
C ARG A 19 12.87 -9.38 -18.30
N LEU A 20 13.26 -9.02 -19.51
CA LEU A 20 12.93 -9.76 -20.74
C LEU A 20 13.88 -10.92 -21.05
N THR A 21 14.93 -11.07 -20.29
CA THR A 21 15.87 -12.20 -20.38
C THR A 21 15.90 -12.88 -19.01
N ALA A 22 15.81 -14.22 -19.01
CA ALA A 22 15.88 -15.00 -17.80
C ALA A 22 17.20 -14.79 -17.04
N TYR A 23 17.11 -14.67 -15.73
CA TYR A 23 18.25 -14.49 -14.84
C TYR A 23 18.19 -15.50 -13.68
N PRO A 24 19.33 -15.93 -13.14
CA PRO A 24 19.39 -16.89 -12.05
C PRO A 24 18.95 -16.22 -10.73
N ASP A 25 18.56 -17.05 -9.76
CA ASP A 25 18.38 -16.60 -8.38
C ASP A 25 19.69 -15.97 -7.85
N PRO A 26 19.66 -14.71 -7.38
CA PRO A 26 20.85 -14.02 -6.87
C PRO A 26 21.50 -14.72 -5.67
N ALA A 27 20.75 -15.50 -4.89
CA ALA A 27 21.26 -16.18 -3.71
C ALA A 27 22.02 -17.47 -4.06
N THR A 28 21.62 -18.17 -5.13
CA THR A 28 22.20 -19.45 -5.54
C THR A 28 23.08 -19.36 -6.78
N GLY A 29 22.93 -18.30 -7.56
CA GLY A 29 23.57 -18.16 -8.87
C GLY A 29 23.04 -19.14 -9.94
N GLY A 30 21.97 -19.87 -9.64
CA GLY A 30 21.38 -20.91 -10.47
C GLY A 30 19.86 -20.92 -10.45
N ALA A 31 19.29 -22.11 -10.42
CA ALA A 31 17.84 -22.27 -10.30
C ALA A 31 17.32 -21.81 -8.91
N PRO A 32 16.08 -21.30 -8.83
CA PRO A 32 15.14 -21.08 -9.93
C PRO A 32 15.52 -19.90 -10.82
N TRP A 33 15.26 -20.06 -12.13
CA TRP A 33 15.41 -18.96 -13.08
C TRP A 33 14.15 -18.09 -13.08
N THR A 34 14.33 -16.80 -13.24
CA THR A 34 13.26 -15.79 -13.15
C THR A 34 13.20 -14.97 -14.42
N ILE A 35 12.00 -14.59 -14.90
CA ILE A 35 11.79 -13.77 -16.08
C ILE A 35 10.56 -12.87 -15.94
N GLY A 36 10.39 -11.88 -16.79
CA GLY A 36 9.23 -11.00 -16.81
C GLY A 36 9.15 -10.12 -15.56
N TYR A 37 8.05 -10.15 -14.88
CA TYR A 37 7.77 -9.50 -13.61
C TYR A 37 7.89 -10.49 -12.42
N GLY A 38 9.01 -11.20 -12.35
CA GLY A 38 9.26 -12.13 -11.24
C GLY A 38 8.72 -13.54 -11.47
N HIS A 39 8.30 -13.90 -12.69
CA HIS A 39 7.82 -15.24 -13.00
C HIS A 39 8.92 -16.29 -12.85
N THR A 40 8.63 -17.36 -12.12
CA THR A 40 9.49 -18.52 -11.92
C THR A 40 8.69 -19.79 -12.19
N GLY A 41 9.28 -20.73 -12.91
CA GLY A 41 8.60 -21.97 -13.22
C GLY A 41 9.49 -22.96 -13.99
N PRO A 42 9.02 -24.17 -14.26
CA PRO A 42 9.76 -25.16 -15.03
C PRO A 42 9.95 -24.76 -16.49
N ASP A 43 9.17 -23.81 -16.97
CA ASP A 43 9.24 -23.20 -18.30
C ASP A 43 10.35 -22.13 -18.41
N VAL A 44 10.86 -21.60 -17.27
CA VAL A 44 11.93 -20.61 -17.24
C VAL A 44 13.30 -21.30 -17.18
N ARG A 45 14.10 -21.08 -18.21
CA ARG A 45 15.43 -21.72 -18.38
C ARG A 45 16.50 -20.69 -18.74
N PRO A 46 17.77 -21.03 -18.56
CA PRO A 46 18.88 -20.17 -18.98
C PRO A 46 18.74 -19.74 -20.44
N GLY A 47 18.97 -18.45 -20.71
CA GLY A 47 18.93 -17.89 -22.05
C GLY A 47 17.53 -17.66 -22.64
N LEU A 48 16.44 -18.02 -21.91
CA LEU A 48 15.10 -17.69 -22.36
C LEU A 48 14.92 -16.18 -22.49
N ARG A 49 14.34 -15.76 -23.63
CA ARG A 49 13.95 -14.37 -23.89
C ARG A 49 12.48 -14.32 -24.23
N ILE A 50 11.80 -13.30 -23.74
CA ILE A 50 10.39 -13.03 -24.00
C ILE A 50 10.22 -11.56 -24.41
N ASP A 51 9.10 -11.25 -25.05
CA ASP A 51 8.67 -9.89 -25.29
C ASP A 51 7.82 -9.35 -24.11
N LYS A 52 7.49 -8.06 -24.18
CA LYS A 52 6.67 -7.40 -23.13
C LYS A 52 5.27 -8.02 -23.03
N ALA A 53 4.65 -8.37 -24.17
CA ALA A 53 3.33 -8.98 -24.18
C ALA A 53 3.33 -10.36 -23.53
N GLN A 54 4.41 -11.13 -23.71
CA GLN A 54 4.59 -12.41 -23.01
C GLN A 54 4.79 -12.20 -21.50
N ALA A 55 5.60 -11.20 -21.09
CA ALA A 55 5.78 -10.86 -19.68
C ALA A 55 4.45 -10.46 -19.01
N GLU A 56 3.61 -9.69 -19.70
CA GLU A 56 2.28 -9.32 -19.23
C GLU A 56 1.37 -10.54 -19.05
N ARG A 57 1.38 -11.49 -19.99
CA ARG A 57 0.61 -12.74 -19.88
C ARG A 57 1.05 -13.60 -18.69
N LEU A 58 2.36 -13.72 -18.48
CA LEU A 58 2.92 -14.45 -17.32
C LEU A 58 2.49 -13.79 -16.01
N LEU A 59 2.60 -12.46 -15.92
CA LEU A 59 2.13 -11.70 -14.76
C LEU A 59 0.65 -11.95 -14.46
N GLN A 60 -0.22 -11.93 -15.48
CA GLN A 60 -1.64 -12.18 -15.29
C GLN A 60 -1.91 -13.61 -14.79
N ALA A 61 -1.18 -14.60 -15.26
CA ALA A 61 -1.28 -15.98 -14.78
C ALA A 61 -0.84 -16.13 -13.31
N ASP A 62 0.28 -15.49 -12.95
CA ASP A 62 0.80 -15.50 -11.58
C ASP A 62 -0.16 -14.79 -10.61
N LEU A 63 -0.69 -13.62 -11.01
CA LEU A 63 -1.70 -12.90 -10.26
C LEU A 63 -3.00 -13.71 -10.09
N ALA A 64 -3.44 -14.43 -11.13
CA ALA A 64 -4.61 -15.29 -11.04
C ALA A 64 -4.38 -16.45 -10.05
N THR A 65 -3.18 -17.00 -10.02
CA THR A 65 -2.78 -18.04 -9.04
C THR A 65 -2.81 -17.49 -7.61
N ALA A 66 -2.24 -16.30 -7.39
CA ALA A 66 -2.27 -15.62 -6.09
C ALA A 66 -3.71 -15.26 -5.67
N ALA A 67 -4.54 -14.80 -6.61
CA ALA A 67 -5.95 -14.49 -6.36
C ALA A 67 -6.74 -15.73 -5.91
N ALA A 68 -6.50 -16.86 -6.51
CA ALA A 68 -7.14 -18.13 -6.11
C ALA A 68 -6.75 -18.55 -4.68
N VAL A 69 -5.56 -18.20 -4.22
CA VAL A 69 -5.15 -18.40 -2.81
C VAL A 69 -5.94 -17.50 -1.88
N VAL A 70 -6.05 -16.21 -2.21
CA VAL A 70 -6.80 -15.22 -1.41
C VAL A 70 -8.27 -15.61 -1.35
N ASP A 71 -8.90 -15.87 -2.49
CA ASP A 71 -10.33 -16.19 -2.61
C ASP A 71 -10.74 -17.45 -1.85
N ARG A 72 -9.82 -18.42 -1.66
CA ARG A 72 -10.06 -19.62 -0.86
C ARG A 72 -9.83 -19.44 0.62
N ALA A 73 -8.91 -18.55 1.01
CA ALA A 73 -8.50 -18.43 2.40
C ALA A 73 -9.31 -17.38 3.17
N VAL A 74 -9.78 -16.33 2.49
CA VAL A 74 -10.53 -15.24 3.12
C VAL A 74 -12.02 -15.59 3.14
N THR A 75 -12.64 -15.47 4.31
CA THR A 75 -14.04 -15.82 4.55
C THR A 75 -14.95 -14.61 4.71
N VAL A 76 -14.39 -13.41 4.75
CA VAL A 76 -15.13 -12.15 4.81
C VAL A 76 -15.20 -11.50 3.42
N GLU A 77 -16.16 -10.61 3.22
CA GLU A 77 -16.26 -9.83 1.99
C GLU A 77 -15.09 -8.84 1.91
N LEU A 78 -14.49 -8.74 0.73
CA LEU A 78 -13.38 -7.82 0.45
C LEU A 78 -13.79 -6.81 -0.61
N SER A 79 -13.38 -5.56 -0.43
CA SER A 79 -13.39 -4.59 -1.51
C SER A 79 -12.41 -5.01 -2.64
N ASP A 80 -12.48 -4.33 -3.80
CA ASP A 80 -11.54 -4.60 -4.89
C ASP A 80 -10.10 -4.28 -4.49
N ASN A 81 -9.89 -3.16 -3.79
CA ASN A 81 -8.55 -2.76 -3.35
C ASN A 81 -8.00 -3.65 -2.23
N GLN A 82 -8.82 -4.04 -1.26
CA GLN A 82 -8.43 -5.01 -0.24
C GLN A 82 -7.98 -6.33 -0.86
N ARG A 83 -8.80 -6.87 -1.78
CA ARG A 83 -8.45 -8.08 -2.51
C ARG A 83 -7.18 -7.91 -3.34
N GLY A 84 -7.05 -6.79 -4.07
CA GLY A 84 -5.87 -6.49 -4.87
C GLY A 84 -4.59 -6.42 -4.06
N ALA A 85 -4.61 -5.75 -2.91
CA ALA A 85 -3.48 -5.67 -1.98
C ALA A 85 -3.05 -7.05 -1.46
N LEU A 86 -4.02 -7.89 -1.09
CA LEU A 86 -3.75 -9.26 -0.65
C LEU A 86 -3.18 -10.13 -1.78
N VAL A 87 -3.65 -9.97 -3.02
CA VAL A 87 -3.11 -10.66 -4.19
C VAL A 87 -1.66 -10.26 -4.43
N ALA A 88 -1.34 -8.97 -4.39
CA ALA A 88 0.04 -8.47 -4.52
C ALA A 88 0.95 -9.01 -3.40
N PHE A 89 0.43 -9.08 -2.17
CA PHE A 89 1.11 -9.64 -1.03
C PHE A 89 1.39 -11.13 -1.20
N VAL A 90 0.37 -11.93 -1.56
CA VAL A 90 0.49 -13.39 -1.79
C VAL A 90 1.43 -13.70 -2.94
N MET A 91 1.43 -12.91 -4.01
CA MET A 91 2.36 -13.07 -5.11
C MET A 91 3.82 -12.99 -4.64
N ASN A 92 4.13 -12.13 -3.67
CA ASN A 92 5.49 -11.98 -3.14
C ASN A 92 5.85 -13.06 -2.10
N ILE A 93 4.98 -13.31 -1.11
CA ILE A 93 5.32 -14.20 0.01
C ILE A 93 4.84 -15.62 -0.18
N GLY A 94 3.82 -15.85 -1.00
CA GLY A 94 3.15 -17.14 -1.23
C GLY A 94 2.14 -17.51 -0.14
N ALA A 95 1.50 -18.65 -0.34
CA ALA A 95 0.52 -19.20 0.61
C ALA A 95 1.15 -19.69 1.94
N GLY A 96 2.43 -20.03 1.90
CA GLY A 96 3.10 -20.68 3.02
C GLY A 96 2.89 -22.19 3.05
N ARG A 97 3.64 -22.87 3.88
CA ARG A 97 3.48 -24.30 4.19
C ARG A 97 4.10 -24.67 5.53
N LYS A 98 3.44 -25.59 6.21
CA LYS A 98 3.90 -26.14 7.50
C LYS A 98 5.22 -26.90 7.32
N ALA A 99 6.11 -26.79 8.32
CA ALA A 99 7.29 -27.64 8.42
C ALA A 99 6.88 -29.13 8.56
N LYS A 100 7.59 -30.02 7.86
CA LYS A 100 7.32 -31.48 7.92
C LYS A 100 8.62 -32.26 7.69
N GLY A 101 9.02 -33.04 8.66
CA GLY A 101 10.26 -33.82 8.57
C GLY A 101 11.48 -32.93 8.34
N LYS A 102 12.20 -33.14 7.23
CA LYS A 102 13.36 -32.34 6.83
C LYS A 102 12.98 -31.02 6.12
N ASP A 103 11.71 -30.84 5.71
CA ASP A 103 11.24 -29.56 5.15
C ASP A 103 10.99 -28.55 6.27
N ALA A 104 11.80 -27.50 6.31
CA ALA A 104 11.69 -26.42 7.28
C ALA A 104 10.37 -25.61 7.18
N GLY A 105 9.55 -25.87 6.16
CA GLY A 105 8.36 -25.08 5.85
C GLY A 105 8.68 -23.67 5.36
N LYS A 106 7.64 -22.90 5.10
CA LYS A 106 7.75 -21.50 4.69
C LYS A 106 6.58 -20.72 5.30
N ASP A 107 6.87 -19.62 5.98
CA ASP A 107 5.83 -18.69 6.41
C ASP A 107 5.20 -18.02 5.19
N GLY A 108 3.87 -17.92 5.17
CA GLY A 108 3.12 -17.31 4.09
C GLY A 108 1.77 -16.79 4.55
N PHE A 109 0.98 -16.28 3.62
CA PHE A 109 -0.30 -15.66 3.93
C PHE A 109 -1.29 -16.60 4.62
N VAL A 110 -1.42 -17.84 4.12
CA VAL A 110 -2.39 -18.81 4.64
C VAL A 110 -1.83 -19.55 5.84
N THR A 111 -0.61 -20.06 5.71
CA THR A 111 -0.02 -20.98 6.69
C THR A 111 1.39 -20.55 7.06
N LEU A 112 1.67 -20.54 8.36
CA LEU A 112 3.01 -20.38 8.92
C LEU A 112 3.74 -21.73 9.00
N LYS A 113 5.06 -21.71 9.17
CA LYS A 113 5.90 -22.91 9.43
C LYS A 113 5.37 -23.75 10.59
N SER A 114 4.77 -23.11 11.59
CA SER A 114 4.12 -23.78 12.73
C SER A 114 2.87 -24.59 12.34
N GLY A 115 2.33 -24.35 11.15
CA GLY A 115 1.05 -24.91 10.71
C GLY A 115 -0.17 -24.08 11.13
N GLN A 116 0.03 -22.97 11.84
CA GLN A 116 -1.03 -22.04 12.19
C GLN A 116 -1.30 -21.07 11.04
N PRO A 117 -2.52 -20.53 10.89
CA PRO A 117 -2.79 -19.44 9.96
C PRO A 117 -1.99 -18.19 10.32
N SER A 118 -1.66 -17.37 9.33
CA SER A 118 -0.99 -16.09 9.60
C SER A 118 -1.86 -15.17 10.46
N THR A 119 -1.22 -14.32 11.24
CA THR A 119 -1.96 -13.35 12.07
C THR A 119 -2.77 -12.38 11.21
N LEU A 120 -2.25 -12.00 10.02
CA LEU A 120 -2.96 -11.19 9.06
C LEU A 120 -4.28 -11.85 8.64
N LEU A 121 -4.22 -13.09 8.15
CA LEU A 121 -5.42 -13.83 7.72
C LEU A 121 -6.41 -14.03 8.86
N ARG A 122 -5.92 -14.39 10.03
CA ARG A 122 -6.77 -14.61 11.21
C ARG A 122 -7.53 -13.35 11.62
N LYS A 123 -6.85 -12.19 11.70
CA LYS A 123 -7.49 -10.90 12.00
C LYS A 123 -8.51 -10.53 10.94
N LEU A 124 -8.14 -10.66 9.67
CA LEU A 124 -9.03 -10.38 8.57
C LEU A 124 -10.32 -11.19 8.61
N ASN A 125 -10.21 -12.51 8.83
CA ASN A 125 -11.38 -13.40 8.91
C ASN A 125 -12.23 -13.19 10.18
N LEU A 126 -11.72 -12.45 11.18
CA LEU A 126 -12.48 -11.97 12.34
C LEU A 126 -13.13 -10.60 12.09
N GLY A 127 -12.99 -10.02 10.88
CA GLY A 127 -13.50 -8.70 10.53
C GLY A 127 -12.61 -7.53 11.00
N ASP A 128 -11.43 -7.79 11.57
CA ASP A 128 -10.47 -6.76 11.99
C ASP A 128 -9.60 -6.34 10.80
N ALA A 129 -10.15 -5.53 9.89
CA ALA A 129 -9.47 -5.04 8.70
C ALA A 129 -8.27 -4.13 9.06
N ALA A 130 -8.44 -3.22 10.01
CA ALA A 130 -7.38 -2.32 10.45
C ALA A 130 -6.23 -3.10 11.10
N GLY A 131 -6.53 -4.05 11.97
CA GLY A 131 -5.54 -4.93 12.56
C GLY A 131 -4.84 -5.83 11.54
N ALA A 132 -5.55 -6.28 10.49
CA ALA A 132 -4.96 -7.02 9.38
C ALA A 132 -4.00 -6.15 8.57
N ALA A 133 -4.37 -4.88 8.28
CA ALA A 133 -3.51 -3.91 7.59
C ALA A 133 -2.19 -3.67 8.35
N ALA A 134 -2.24 -3.55 9.66
CA ALA A 134 -1.03 -3.37 10.48
C ALA A 134 -0.05 -4.55 10.40
N GLU A 135 -0.53 -5.76 10.10
CA GLU A 135 0.31 -6.95 9.99
C GLU A 135 1.21 -6.95 8.75
N PHE A 136 0.89 -6.20 7.68
CA PHE A 136 1.77 -6.12 6.51
C PHE A 136 3.20 -5.72 6.89
N SER A 137 3.36 -4.74 7.79
CA SER A 137 4.65 -4.21 8.22
C SER A 137 5.59 -5.26 8.85
N LYS A 138 5.06 -6.37 9.31
CA LYS A 138 5.84 -7.46 9.92
C LYS A 138 6.55 -8.35 8.89
N TRP A 139 6.20 -8.26 7.60
CA TRP A 139 6.73 -9.07 6.51
C TRP A 139 7.83 -8.35 5.71
N THR A 140 8.77 -7.74 6.42
CA THR A 140 9.82 -6.89 5.86
C THR A 140 11.20 -7.52 5.89
N ARG A 141 11.33 -8.79 6.33
CA ARG A 141 12.61 -9.46 6.49
C ARG A 141 12.89 -10.43 5.35
N GLY A 142 14.13 -10.41 4.86
CA GLY A 142 14.72 -11.40 3.96
C GLY A 142 16.07 -11.84 4.52
N ALA A 143 16.37 -13.14 4.52
CA ALA A 143 17.60 -13.71 5.10
C ALA A 143 17.89 -13.17 6.53
N GLY A 144 16.85 -13.00 7.36
CA GLY A 144 16.95 -12.52 8.75
C GLY A 144 17.13 -11.00 8.91
N LYS A 145 17.34 -10.24 7.83
CA LYS A 145 17.55 -8.78 7.84
C LYS A 145 16.33 -8.04 7.34
N VAL A 146 16.10 -6.82 7.85
CA VAL A 146 15.08 -5.92 7.29
C VAL A 146 15.56 -5.43 5.92
N MET A 147 14.70 -5.55 4.91
CA MET A 147 14.97 -5.18 3.53
C MET A 147 14.21 -3.89 3.19
N PRO A 148 14.88 -2.78 2.85
CA PRO A 148 14.20 -1.51 2.55
C PRO A 148 13.15 -1.62 1.43
N GLY A 149 13.42 -2.41 0.39
CA GLY A 149 12.45 -2.68 -0.69
C GLY A 149 11.17 -3.37 -0.18
N LEU A 150 11.30 -4.32 0.77
CA LEU A 150 10.14 -4.96 1.40
C LEU A 150 9.38 -4.00 2.30
N VAL A 151 10.07 -3.08 2.99
CA VAL A 151 9.41 -2.03 3.79
C VAL A 151 8.53 -1.15 2.90
N LYS A 152 9.10 -0.63 1.79
CA LYS A 152 8.34 0.18 0.81
C LYS A 152 7.14 -0.61 0.25
N ARG A 153 7.36 -1.86 -0.16
CA ARG A 153 6.31 -2.73 -0.71
C ARG A 153 5.17 -2.97 0.27
N ARG A 154 5.47 -3.35 1.51
CA ARG A 154 4.45 -3.57 2.57
C ARG A 154 3.66 -2.32 2.89
N ALA A 155 4.32 -1.14 2.90
CA ALA A 155 3.64 0.13 3.09
C ALA A 155 2.65 0.42 1.94
N ALA A 156 3.04 0.20 0.69
CA ALA A 156 2.17 0.39 -0.47
C ALA A 156 1.00 -0.61 -0.49
N GLU A 157 1.23 -1.87 -0.15
CA GLU A 157 0.17 -2.88 -0.04
C GLU A 157 -0.83 -2.54 1.09
N ALA A 158 -0.35 -2.10 2.26
CA ALA A 158 -1.22 -1.67 3.36
C ALA A 158 -2.03 -0.42 2.99
N ALA A 159 -1.42 0.55 2.29
CA ALA A 159 -2.10 1.75 1.82
C ALA A 159 -3.21 1.41 0.80
N LEU A 160 -2.95 0.51 -0.15
CA LEU A 160 -3.96 0.03 -1.08
C LEU A 160 -5.09 -0.72 -0.35
N PHE A 161 -4.76 -1.54 0.64
CA PHE A 161 -5.73 -2.28 1.44
C PHE A 161 -6.70 -1.37 2.19
N LEU A 162 -6.22 -0.22 2.68
CA LEU A 162 -7.01 0.75 3.44
C LEU A 162 -7.69 1.81 2.57
N SER A 163 -7.40 1.88 1.27
CA SER A 163 -7.86 2.99 0.40
C SER A 163 -9.38 3.07 0.24
N ASP A 164 -10.12 1.98 0.43
CA ASP A 164 -11.59 1.95 0.35
C ASP A 164 -12.28 2.33 1.67
N GLU A 165 -11.54 2.44 2.78
CA GLU A 165 -12.10 2.89 4.07
C GLU A 165 -12.31 4.42 4.12
N VAL A 166 -11.83 5.15 3.12
CA VAL A 166 -11.89 6.62 3.04
C VAL A 166 -12.90 7.08 2.00
N HIS A 167 -14.17 6.65 2.09
CA HIS A 167 -15.26 7.31 1.38
C HIS A 167 -16.45 7.65 2.28
N PRO A 168 -16.31 8.61 3.22
CA PRO A 168 -17.45 9.33 3.74
C PRO A 168 -17.96 10.45 2.79
N VAL A 169 -17.25 10.76 1.68
CA VAL A 169 -17.55 11.95 0.85
C VAL A 169 -18.64 11.69 -0.18
N SER A 170 -18.85 10.46 -0.66
CA SER A 170 -19.90 10.19 -1.66
C SER A 170 -21.33 10.11 -1.09
N ARG A 171 -21.51 9.93 0.22
CA ARG A 171 -22.85 9.86 0.85
C ARG A 171 -23.46 11.21 1.18
N VAL A 172 -22.66 12.27 1.22
CA VAL A 172 -23.17 13.63 1.49
C VAL A 172 -23.81 14.26 0.26
N ALA A 173 -23.41 13.83 -0.96
CA ALA A 173 -23.99 14.33 -2.20
C ALA A 173 -25.41 13.79 -2.48
N GLU A 174 -25.79 12.64 -1.89
CA GLU A 174 -27.11 12.01 -2.13
C GLU A 174 -28.19 12.46 -1.11
N LEU A 175 -27.80 13.18 -0.06
CA LEU A 175 -28.72 13.71 0.97
C LEU A 175 -28.99 15.22 0.85
N ALA A 176 -28.46 15.88 -0.17
CA ALA A 176 -28.84 17.26 -0.44
C ALA A 176 -30.22 17.28 -1.11
N PRO A 177 -31.29 17.87 -0.50
CA PRO A 177 -32.56 18.02 -1.16
C PRO A 177 -32.37 18.89 -2.39
N ALA A 178 -32.92 18.44 -3.52
CA ALA A 178 -32.88 19.16 -4.78
C ALA A 178 -33.43 20.58 -4.58
N MET A 179 -32.56 21.57 -4.49
CA MET A 179 -32.95 22.97 -4.51
C MET A 179 -33.44 23.32 -5.93
N LYS A 180 -34.70 23.63 -6.05
CA LYS A 180 -35.32 24.15 -7.29
C LYS A 180 -34.57 25.39 -7.76
N PRO A 181 -34.31 25.56 -9.07
CA PRO A 181 -33.64 26.76 -9.56
C PRO A 181 -34.57 27.96 -9.40
N MET A 182 -34.16 28.91 -8.57
CA MET A 182 -34.81 30.23 -8.54
C MET A 182 -34.36 31.05 -9.73
N ALA A 183 -35.36 31.58 -10.46
CA ALA A 183 -35.22 32.37 -11.64
C ALA A 183 -34.41 33.65 -11.42
N LYS A 184 -33.76 34.07 -12.51
CA LYS A 184 -32.93 35.26 -12.69
C LYS A 184 -33.56 36.55 -12.13
N SER A 185 -32.84 37.25 -11.29
CA SER A 185 -32.92 38.69 -11.18
C SER A 185 -31.50 39.23 -11.16
N VAL A 186 -31.20 40.05 -12.17
CA VAL A 186 -29.93 40.73 -12.36
C VAL A 186 -29.88 41.93 -11.42
N SER A 187 -28.89 42.05 -10.56
CA SER A 187 -28.34 43.34 -10.13
C SER A 187 -26.92 43.14 -9.67
N ALA A 188 -26.02 43.76 -10.41
CA ALA A 188 -24.63 43.86 -10.12
C ALA A 188 -24.40 44.70 -8.85
N VAL A 189 -23.68 44.15 -7.86
CA VAL A 189 -22.81 44.91 -6.94
C VAL A 189 -21.64 44.04 -6.52
N SER A 190 -20.48 44.55 -6.76
CA SER A 190 -19.17 44.20 -6.26
C SER A 190 -19.12 43.66 -4.81
N GLY A 191 -18.47 42.53 -4.59
CA GLY A 191 -18.19 42.03 -3.25
C GLY A 191 -17.47 40.68 -3.23
N GLY A 192 -16.18 40.67 -3.52
CA GLY A 192 -15.34 39.53 -3.17
C GLY A 192 -15.35 39.33 -1.65
N SER A 193 -15.23 38.07 -1.21
CA SER A 193 -14.84 37.67 0.16
C SER A 193 -15.83 36.91 1.04
N ALA A 194 -16.94 36.37 0.56
CA ALA A 194 -17.74 35.51 1.44
C ALA A 194 -17.37 34.00 1.41
N LEU A 195 -16.77 33.50 0.32
CA LEU A 195 -16.33 32.09 0.22
C LEU A 195 -14.95 31.83 0.82
N GLY A 196 -14.12 32.86 1.00
CA GLY A 196 -12.80 32.78 1.66
C GLY A 196 -12.88 32.63 3.18
N LEU A 197 -13.87 33.27 3.82
CA LEU A 197 -13.99 33.28 5.28
C LEU A 197 -14.56 31.99 5.85
N ALA A 198 -15.46 31.30 5.14
CA ALA A 198 -15.98 29.99 5.57
C ALA A 198 -14.90 28.89 5.49
N GLY A 199 -14.08 28.90 4.44
CA GLY A 199 -12.96 27.97 4.30
C GLY A 199 -11.87 28.16 5.37
N VAL A 200 -11.58 29.41 5.71
CA VAL A 200 -10.63 29.75 6.76
C VAL A 200 -11.16 29.39 8.15
N ALA A 201 -12.46 29.55 8.41
CA ALA A 201 -13.07 29.17 9.69
C ALA A 201 -13.01 27.65 9.91
N VAL A 202 -13.27 26.83 8.89
CA VAL A 202 -13.15 25.36 9.00
C VAL A 202 -11.70 24.93 9.19
N MET A 203 -10.74 25.54 8.52
CA MET A 203 -9.32 25.27 8.74
C MET A 203 -8.82 25.69 10.14
N LEU A 204 -9.35 26.79 10.68
CA LEU A 204 -9.01 27.25 12.03
C LEU A 204 -9.63 26.36 13.13
N ASP A 205 -10.81 25.81 12.88
CA ASP A 205 -11.46 24.87 13.83
C ASP A 205 -10.71 23.52 13.85
N GLN A 206 -10.34 22.97 12.69
CA GLN A 206 -9.48 21.79 12.62
C GLN A 206 -8.09 22.00 13.21
N ALA A 207 -7.52 23.21 13.06
CA ALA A 207 -6.25 23.55 13.68
C ALA A 207 -6.34 23.65 15.21
N ARG A 208 -7.50 24.03 15.75
CA ARG A 208 -7.75 24.04 17.21
C ARG A 208 -7.84 22.64 17.79
N ASP A 209 -8.56 21.72 17.11
CA ASP A 209 -8.69 20.34 17.56
C ASP A 209 -7.35 19.59 17.51
N VAL A 210 -6.54 19.82 16.45
CA VAL A 210 -5.18 19.28 16.35
C VAL A 210 -4.27 19.88 17.42
N SER A 211 -4.41 21.16 17.76
CA SER A 211 -3.59 21.81 18.80
C SER A 211 -3.95 21.33 20.20
N ALA A 212 -5.22 21.02 20.48
CA ALA A 212 -5.67 20.46 21.73
C ALA A 212 -5.17 19.02 21.93
N ALA A 213 -5.32 18.17 20.91
CA ALA A 213 -4.79 16.80 20.90
C ALA A 213 -3.27 16.76 21.03
N LEU A 214 -2.57 17.70 20.35
CA LEU A 214 -1.10 17.83 20.47
C LEU A 214 -0.66 18.25 21.88
N LYS A 215 -1.44 19.08 22.53
CA LYS A 215 -1.15 19.57 23.89
C LYS A 215 -1.31 18.45 24.93
N GLU A 216 -2.33 17.64 24.80
CA GLU A 216 -2.58 16.46 25.65
C GLU A 216 -1.46 15.41 25.48
N LEU A 217 -0.99 15.19 24.23
CA LEU A 217 0.11 14.29 23.92
C LEU A 217 1.47 14.80 24.43
N LEU A 218 1.64 16.13 24.50
CA LEU A 218 2.85 16.78 24.99
C LEU A 218 2.99 16.78 26.52
N GLU A 219 1.87 16.68 27.23
CA GLU A 219 1.85 16.63 28.71
C GLU A 219 2.21 15.22 29.24
N GLU A 220 2.08 14.16 28.41
CA GLU A 220 2.46 12.79 28.79
C GLU A 220 3.93 12.44 28.47
N LEU A 221 4.70 13.30 27.81
CA LEU A 221 6.08 13.01 27.43
C LEU A 221 7.10 13.40 28.51
N PRO A 222 8.10 12.52 28.79
CA PRO A 222 9.18 12.85 29.73
C PRO A 222 9.95 14.11 29.28
N SER A 223 10.29 14.98 30.20
CA SER A 223 10.83 16.32 30.02
C SER A 223 12.15 16.46 29.23
N GLY A 224 12.71 15.37 28.70
CA GLY A 224 13.88 15.38 27.82
C GLY A 224 13.60 14.99 26.36
N ALA A 225 12.46 14.37 26.06
CA ALA A 225 12.14 13.86 24.72
C ALA A 225 11.66 14.96 23.74
N LEU A 226 11.07 16.03 24.28
CA LEU A 226 10.48 17.11 23.47
C LEU A 226 11.49 17.87 22.63
N GLY A 227 12.67 18.14 23.19
CA GLY A 227 13.74 18.86 22.48
C GLY A 227 14.26 18.12 21.26
N TRP A 228 14.42 16.82 21.37
CA TRP A 228 14.90 15.97 20.29
C TRP A 228 13.86 15.75 19.19
N MET A 229 12.57 15.64 19.55
CA MET A 229 11.49 15.51 18.57
C MET A 229 11.29 16.79 17.76
N VAL A 230 11.33 17.97 18.39
CA VAL A 230 11.22 19.26 17.68
C VAL A 230 12.44 19.49 16.79
N ALA A 231 13.64 19.15 17.24
CA ALA A 231 14.86 19.28 16.45
C ALA A 231 14.86 18.33 15.22
N THR A 232 14.38 17.10 15.37
CA THR A 232 14.26 16.15 14.25
C THR A 232 13.20 16.57 13.24
N LEU A 233 12.04 17.06 13.67
CA LEU A 233 10.99 17.55 12.77
C LEU A 233 11.42 18.82 12.01
N LEU A 234 12.09 19.75 12.67
CA LEU A 234 12.67 20.93 12.01
C LEU A 234 13.78 20.55 11.03
N GLY A 235 14.66 19.62 11.38
CA GLY A 235 15.69 19.08 10.49
C GLY A 235 15.10 18.42 9.25
N LEU A 236 14.03 17.65 9.39
CA LEU A 236 13.33 17.00 8.27
C LEU A 236 12.64 18.01 7.34
N ALA A 237 12.01 19.04 7.92
CA ALA A 237 11.37 20.11 7.15
C ALA A 237 12.39 20.92 6.32
N VAL A 238 13.54 21.24 6.91
CA VAL A 238 14.64 21.92 6.21
C VAL A 238 15.23 21.03 5.11
N ALA A 239 15.42 19.74 5.36
CA ALA A 239 15.93 18.80 4.36
C ALA A 239 14.96 18.65 3.16
N VAL A 240 13.65 18.58 3.41
CA VAL A 240 12.63 18.54 2.33
C VAL A 240 12.61 19.86 1.55
N MET A 241 12.76 20.99 2.21
CA MET A 241 12.79 22.31 1.55
C MET A 241 14.04 22.47 0.67
N LEU A 242 15.20 22.03 1.14
CA LEU A 242 16.44 22.03 0.38
C LEU A 242 16.42 21.05 -0.79
N TYR A 243 15.80 19.88 -0.61
CA TYR A 243 15.63 18.88 -1.66
C TYR A 243 14.73 19.41 -2.80
N ARG A 244 13.58 20.02 -2.48
CA ARG A 244 12.70 20.66 -3.47
C ARG A 244 13.40 21.77 -4.24
N ARG A 245 14.15 22.62 -3.52
CA ARG A 245 14.90 23.71 -4.16
C ARG A 245 16.01 23.20 -5.10
N TRP A 246 16.60 22.06 -4.78
CA TRP A 246 17.60 21.40 -5.64
C TRP A 246 16.96 20.75 -6.88
N GLU A 247 15.77 20.16 -6.74
CA GLU A 247 14.98 19.64 -7.85
C GLU A 247 14.57 20.75 -8.82
N ASP A 248 14.04 21.87 -8.31
CA ASP A 248 13.65 23.04 -9.10
C ASP A 248 14.84 23.65 -9.88
N GLN A 249 16.04 23.60 -9.33
CA GLN A 249 17.26 24.05 -10.01
C GLN A 249 17.75 23.09 -11.11
N ARG A 250 17.42 21.81 -11.00
CA ARG A 250 17.75 20.81 -12.04
C ARG A 250 16.81 20.86 -13.25
N GLU A 251 15.56 21.26 -13.04
CA GLU A 251 14.58 21.39 -14.13
C GLU A 251 14.76 22.71 -14.89
N SER A 252 15.53 23.66 -14.35
CA SER A 252 15.79 24.98 -14.94
C SER A 252 17.16 25.08 -15.66
N ALA A 253 17.97 24.03 -15.69
CA ALA A 253 19.29 23.96 -16.33
C ALA A 253 19.27 22.97 -17.50
#